data_106aea40ff0964107dff5066c298a6bb
#
_entry.id   106aea40ff0964107dff5066c298a6bb
#
_cell.length_a   1.000
_cell.length_b   1.000
_cell.length_c   1.000
_cell.angle_alpha   90.00
_cell.angle_beta   90.00
_cell.angle_gamma   90.00
#
_symmetry.space_group_name_H-M   'P 1'
#
loop_
_entity.id
_entity.type
_entity.pdbx_description
1 polymer ?
#
loop_
_entity_poly.entity_id
_entity_poly.type
_entity_poly.pdbx_seq_one_letter_code
_entity_poly.pdbx_strand_id
1 'polypeptide(L)'
;MPAARVSVSQAAIAVSGLSKRVADASGELTILHSVDFTVQKAETLAIVGASGSGKSTLLGLLAGLDTPSEGTVVLDGVDIFALDEDGRAALRKEKLGFVFQSFQLLPHLTALENVMLPLELTGDSNARLKAEVMLGRVGLSSRLNHYPKFLSGGEQQRVALARAFVTEPPLLLADEPTGSLDAATGEAVIQLMFELNRERGSTLVLVTHDPSIAARCSRTITIAAGRLVL
;
A
#
# COMPACT_ATOMS: atom_id res chain seq x y z
N MET A 1 2.86 34.03 8.15
CA MET A 1 1.65 33.36 8.69
C MET A 1 2.11 32.06 9.32
N PRO A 2 1.77 31.72 10.59
CA PRO A 2 2.19 30.46 11.19
C PRO A 2 1.40 29.32 10.53
N ALA A 3 2.12 28.28 10.11
CA ALA A 3 1.53 27.04 9.60
C ALA A 3 0.57 26.47 10.66
N ALA A 4 -0.67 26.19 10.27
CA ALA A 4 -1.65 25.57 11.13
C ALA A 4 -1.09 24.22 11.63
N ARG A 5 -0.89 24.08 12.94
CA ARG A 5 -0.62 22.79 13.58
C ARG A 5 -1.87 21.92 13.38
N VAL A 6 -1.85 21.06 12.38
CA VAL A 6 -2.86 20.00 12.23
C VAL A 6 -2.76 19.11 13.47
N SER A 7 -3.87 18.94 14.17
CA SER A 7 -3.89 18.11 15.37
C SER A 7 -3.59 16.66 14.97
N VAL A 8 -2.62 16.03 15.59
CA VAL A 8 -2.19 14.63 15.35
C VAL A 8 -3.34 13.64 15.53
N SER A 9 -4.45 14.04 16.16
CA SER A 9 -5.60 13.19 16.43
C SER A 9 -6.49 12.85 15.21
N GLN A 10 -6.27 13.48 14.03
CA GLN A 10 -7.05 13.22 12.81
C GLN A 10 -6.21 12.59 11.68
N ALA A 11 -4.90 12.50 11.83
CA ALA A 11 -4.04 11.89 10.81
C ALA A 11 -4.16 10.37 10.80
N ALA A 12 -4.33 9.77 9.62
CA ALA A 12 -4.21 8.33 9.42
C ALA A 12 -2.74 7.91 9.50
N ILE A 13 -1.83 8.76 8.97
CA ILE A 13 -0.39 8.55 9.01
C ILE A 13 0.28 9.85 9.45
N ALA A 14 1.24 9.77 10.39
CA ALA A 14 2.16 10.85 10.69
C ALA A 14 3.60 10.32 10.64
N VAL A 15 4.44 10.96 9.85
CA VAL A 15 5.86 10.63 9.66
C VAL A 15 6.69 11.78 10.19
N SER A 16 7.66 11.48 11.05
CA SER A 16 8.50 12.50 11.68
C SER A 16 9.96 12.10 11.64
N GLY A 17 10.80 12.92 10.99
CA GLY A 17 12.25 12.77 10.91
C GLY A 17 12.71 11.44 10.32
N LEU A 18 11.93 10.79 9.47
CA LEU A 18 12.13 9.42 9.02
C LEU A 18 13.37 9.32 8.13
N SER A 19 14.35 8.55 8.57
CA SER A 19 15.59 8.30 7.84
C SER A 19 15.85 6.81 7.69
N LYS A 20 16.43 6.40 6.57
CA LYS A 20 16.86 5.01 6.33
C LYS A 20 18.27 5.00 5.78
N ARG A 21 19.17 4.31 6.48
CA ARG A 21 20.54 4.01 6.06
C ARG A 21 20.69 2.49 5.94
N VAL A 22 21.46 2.06 4.97
CA VAL A 22 21.86 0.66 4.78
C VAL A 22 23.37 0.60 4.63
N ALA A 23 24.00 -0.36 5.30
CA ALA A 23 25.40 -0.64 5.11
C ALA A 23 25.57 -1.60 3.92
N ASP A 24 26.48 -1.32 3.01
CA ASP A 24 26.91 -2.22 1.95
C ASP A 24 28.44 -2.34 1.93
N ALA A 25 28.98 -3.12 0.97
CA ALA A 25 30.42 -3.33 0.84
C ALA A 25 31.21 -2.05 0.52
N SER A 26 30.55 -0.98 0.06
CA SER A 26 31.14 0.33 -0.29
C SER A 26 31.05 1.36 0.83
N GLY A 27 30.29 1.07 1.90
CA GLY A 27 30.07 1.95 3.03
C GLY A 27 28.62 2.08 3.45
N GLU A 28 28.26 3.23 4.03
CA GLU A 28 26.89 3.54 4.43
C GLU A 28 26.16 4.36 3.33
N LEU A 29 25.07 3.82 2.82
CA LEU A 29 24.18 4.49 1.87
C LEU A 29 22.93 5.00 2.60
N THR A 30 22.68 6.31 2.54
CA THR A 30 21.43 6.89 3.05
C THR A 30 20.38 6.90 1.93
N ILE A 31 19.28 6.16 2.14
CA ILE A 31 18.17 6.04 1.19
C ILE A 31 17.11 7.12 1.44
N LEU A 32 16.82 7.44 2.71
CA LEU A 32 15.88 8.49 3.11
C LEU A 32 16.54 9.43 4.12
N HIS A 33 16.30 10.74 3.96
CA HIS A 33 16.91 11.81 4.74
C HIS A 33 15.85 12.65 5.44
N SER A 34 15.53 12.33 6.70
CA SER A 34 14.65 13.13 7.57
C SER A 34 13.36 13.57 6.85
N VAL A 35 12.53 12.59 6.48
CA VAL A 35 11.27 12.84 5.78
C VAL A 35 10.17 13.11 6.79
N ASP A 36 9.40 14.20 6.59
CA ASP A 36 8.30 14.63 7.45
C ASP A 36 7.06 14.90 6.63
N PHE A 37 5.95 14.21 6.90
CA PHE A 37 4.63 14.50 6.31
C PHE A 37 3.52 13.82 7.12
N THR A 38 2.28 14.23 6.86
CA THR A 38 1.07 13.60 7.41
C THR A 38 0.10 13.24 6.29
N VAL A 39 -0.73 12.22 6.50
CA VAL A 39 -1.85 11.85 5.62
C VAL A 39 -3.12 11.85 6.47
N GLN A 40 -4.16 12.54 6.01
CA GLN A 40 -5.44 12.60 6.72
C GLN A 40 -6.27 11.34 6.45
N LYS A 41 -7.23 11.04 7.33
CA LYS A 41 -8.19 9.94 7.09
C LYS A 41 -8.98 10.21 5.80
N ALA A 42 -9.20 9.16 5.02
CA ALA A 42 -9.85 9.17 3.71
C ALA A 42 -9.14 10.04 2.64
N GLU A 43 -7.92 10.52 2.90
CA GLU A 43 -7.07 11.19 1.91
C GLU A 43 -6.49 10.18 0.92
N THR A 44 -6.33 10.59 -0.34
CA THR A 44 -5.54 9.86 -1.33
C THR A 44 -4.26 10.64 -1.61
N LEU A 45 -3.10 10.08 -1.25
CA LEU A 45 -1.78 10.67 -1.42
C LEU A 45 -0.99 9.92 -2.50
N ALA A 46 -0.52 10.64 -3.52
CA ALA A 46 0.48 10.12 -4.44
C ALA A 46 1.90 10.45 -3.96
N ILE A 47 2.80 9.47 -4.01
CA ILE A 47 4.24 9.65 -3.81
C ILE A 47 4.92 9.45 -5.16
N VAL A 48 5.49 10.52 -5.71
CA VAL A 48 6.16 10.52 -7.01
C VAL A 48 7.66 10.76 -6.88
N GLY A 49 8.41 10.44 -7.93
CA GLY A 49 9.86 10.67 -8.00
C GLY A 49 10.55 9.68 -8.95
N ALA A 50 11.80 9.93 -9.28
CA ALA A 50 12.59 9.08 -10.16
C ALA A 50 12.76 7.65 -9.59
N SER A 51 13.07 6.67 -10.45
CA SER A 51 13.44 5.33 -9.99
C SER A 51 14.65 5.40 -9.05
N GLY A 52 14.65 4.62 -7.98
CA GLY A 52 15.70 4.65 -6.96
C GLY A 52 15.67 5.85 -6.01
N SER A 53 14.67 6.74 -6.05
CA SER A 53 14.59 7.90 -5.16
C SER A 53 14.19 7.56 -3.70
N GLY A 54 13.87 6.30 -3.37
CA GLY A 54 13.49 5.87 -2.02
C GLY A 54 11.99 5.65 -1.79
N LYS A 55 11.13 5.76 -2.81
CA LYS A 55 9.66 5.64 -2.69
C LYS A 55 9.18 4.30 -2.12
N SER A 56 9.65 3.18 -2.68
CA SER A 56 9.28 1.84 -2.21
C SER A 56 9.83 1.57 -0.81
N THR A 57 11.03 2.10 -0.49
CA THR A 57 11.59 2.06 0.87
C THR A 57 10.71 2.82 1.84
N LEU A 58 10.27 4.04 1.47
CA LEU A 58 9.34 4.81 2.28
C LEU A 58 8.05 4.03 2.51
N LEU A 59 7.46 3.46 1.45
CA LEU A 59 6.22 2.68 1.57
C LEU A 59 6.39 1.44 2.48
N GLY A 60 7.54 0.75 2.38
CA GLY A 60 7.89 -0.37 3.26
C GLY A 60 8.01 0.03 4.73
N LEU A 61 8.58 1.22 5.01
CA LEU A 61 8.63 1.77 6.36
C LEU A 61 7.24 2.17 6.87
N LEU A 62 6.38 2.76 6.02
CA LEU A 62 4.99 3.06 6.39
C LEU A 62 4.20 1.80 6.74
N ALA A 63 4.50 0.68 6.08
CA ALA A 63 3.89 -0.61 6.37
C ALA A 63 4.50 -1.34 7.59
N GLY A 64 5.61 -0.84 8.16
CA GLY A 64 6.37 -1.55 9.19
C GLY A 64 6.96 -2.88 8.68
N LEU A 65 7.20 -3.00 7.38
CA LEU A 65 7.89 -4.15 6.76
C LEU A 65 9.41 -4.05 6.88
N ASP A 66 9.91 -2.85 7.14
CA ASP A 66 11.31 -2.56 7.43
C ASP A 66 11.37 -1.58 8.60
N THR A 67 12.53 -1.41 9.22
CA THR A 67 12.74 -0.50 10.34
C THR A 67 13.56 0.71 9.91
N PRO A 68 13.22 1.94 10.37
CA PRO A 68 14.00 3.13 10.08
C PRO A 68 15.33 3.11 10.83
N SER A 69 16.29 3.92 10.36
CA SER A 69 17.50 4.22 11.13
C SER A 69 17.25 5.33 12.17
N GLU A 70 16.34 6.25 11.87
CA GLU A 70 15.92 7.35 12.76
C GLU A 70 14.47 7.75 12.40
N GLY A 71 13.80 8.43 13.33
CA GLY A 71 12.46 8.94 13.15
C GLY A 71 11.36 7.95 13.52
N THR A 72 10.11 8.37 13.32
CA THR A 72 8.92 7.61 13.71
C THR A 72 7.86 7.61 12.62
N VAL A 73 7.03 6.56 12.63
CA VAL A 73 5.79 6.47 11.85
C VAL A 73 4.65 6.13 12.79
N VAL A 74 3.66 6.99 12.84
CA VAL A 74 2.43 6.79 13.62
C VAL A 74 1.29 6.46 12.67
N LEU A 75 0.67 5.30 12.83
CA LEU A 75 -0.51 4.87 12.09
C LEU A 75 -1.72 4.88 13.02
N ASP A 76 -2.74 5.66 12.68
CA ASP A 76 -3.98 5.81 13.45
C ASP A 76 -3.73 6.00 14.98
N GLY A 77 -2.71 6.81 15.30
CA GLY A 77 -2.31 7.13 16.68
C GLY A 77 -1.32 6.16 17.34
N VAL A 78 -0.92 5.07 16.65
CA VAL A 78 0.04 4.07 17.17
C VAL A 78 1.40 4.27 16.52
N ASP A 79 2.46 4.50 17.33
CA ASP A 79 3.84 4.46 16.83
C ASP A 79 4.22 3.00 16.54
N ILE A 80 4.39 2.70 15.24
CA ILE A 80 4.62 1.32 14.79
C ILE A 80 6.00 0.78 15.18
N PHE A 81 6.96 1.67 15.42
CA PHE A 81 8.33 1.28 15.79
C PHE A 81 8.54 1.19 17.30
N ALA A 82 7.55 1.60 18.10
CA ALA A 82 7.47 1.25 19.52
C ALA A 82 6.97 -0.20 19.75
N LEU A 83 6.42 -0.84 18.71
CA LEU A 83 5.94 -2.23 18.76
C LEU A 83 7.10 -3.20 18.40
N ASP A 84 7.03 -4.41 18.96
CA ASP A 84 7.82 -5.55 18.47
C ASP A 84 7.28 -6.07 17.11
N GLU A 85 7.91 -7.10 16.53
CA GLU A 85 7.49 -7.61 15.21
C GLU A 85 6.09 -8.22 15.24
N ASP A 86 5.73 -8.91 16.31
CA ASP A 86 4.39 -9.49 16.47
C ASP A 86 3.31 -8.39 16.55
N GLY A 87 3.60 -7.31 17.29
CA GLY A 87 2.74 -6.13 17.35
C GLY A 87 2.59 -5.43 16.01
N ARG A 88 3.70 -5.26 15.24
CA ARG A 88 3.63 -4.72 13.88
C ARG A 88 2.84 -5.63 12.95
N ALA A 89 3.03 -6.95 13.02
CA ALA A 89 2.28 -7.91 12.21
C ALA A 89 0.78 -7.88 12.55
N ALA A 90 0.42 -7.76 13.82
CA ALA A 90 -0.97 -7.61 14.25
C ALA A 90 -1.59 -6.32 13.71
N LEU A 91 -0.86 -5.19 13.77
CA LEU A 91 -1.31 -3.91 13.26
C LEU A 91 -1.46 -3.94 11.73
N ARG A 92 -0.50 -4.53 10.98
CA ARG A 92 -0.62 -4.74 9.53
C ARG A 92 -1.88 -5.51 9.18
N LYS A 93 -2.12 -6.63 9.87
CA LYS A 93 -3.30 -7.48 9.66
C LYS A 93 -4.62 -6.73 9.85
N GLU A 94 -4.67 -5.85 10.86
CA GLU A 94 -5.89 -5.12 11.21
C GLU A 94 -6.12 -3.87 10.35
N LYS A 95 -5.05 -3.13 10.03
CA LYS A 95 -5.16 -1.77 9.50
C LYS A 95 -4.76 -1.63 8.03
N LEU A 96 -3.99 -2.56 7.46
CA LEU A 96 -3.37 -2.34 6.16
C LEU A 96 -3.85 -3.31 5.08
N GLY A 97 -4.20 -2.76 3.91
CA GLY A 97 -4.21 -3.48 2.66
C GLY A 97 -2.96 -3.11 1.85
N PHE A 98 -2.36 -4.05 1.13
CA PHE A 98 -1.18 -3.78 0.33
C PHE A 98 -1.34 -4.29 -1.11
N VAL A 99 -1.00 -3.43 -2.09
CA VAL A 99 -0.97 -3.76 -3.52
C VAL A 99 0.44 -3.55 -4.04
N PHE A 100 1.06 -4.61 -4.58
CA PHE A 100 2.43 -4.59 -5.07
C PHE A 100 2.48 -4.54 -6.60
N GLN A 101 3.57 -4.02 -7.14
CA GLN A 101 3.85 -3.99 -8.58
C GLN A 101 3.91 -5.40 -9.19
N SER A 102 4.50 -6.37 -8.51
CA SER A 102 4.66 -7.75 -8.96
C SER A 102 3.57 -8.70 -8.43
N PHE A 103 2.38 -8.17 -8.13
CA PHE A 103 1.20 -8.87 -7.63
C PHE A 103 1.39 -9.58 -6.28
N GLN A 104 2.53 -10.22 -6.05
CA GLN A 104 2.91 -11.01 -4.87
C GLN A 104 1.82 -12.01 -4.44
N LEU A 105 1.21 -12.69 -5.41
CA LEU A 105 0.31 -13.79 -5.16
C LEU A 105 1.09 -15.03 -4.73
N LEU A 106 0.51 -15.81 -3.83
CA LEU A 106 1.06 -17.09 -3.42
C LEU A 106 0.83 -18.11 -4.54
N PRO A 107 1.87 -18.65 -5.20
CA PRO A 107 1.74 -19.40 -6.46
C PRO A 107 1.07 -20.77 -6.29
N HIS A 108 1.02 -21.31 -5.07
CA HIS A 108 0.38 -22.58 -4.72
C HIS A 108 -1.04 -22.42 -4.20
N LEU A 109 -1.53 -21.21 -4.11
CA LEU A 109 -2.92 -20.89 -3.78
C LEU A 109 -3.67 -20.46 -5.05
N THR A 110 -4.93 -20.86 -5.16
CA THR A 110 -5.85 -20.37 -6.19
C THR A 110 -6.15 -18.88 -6.00
N ALA A 111 -6.84 -18.25 -6.95
CA ALA A 111 -7.32 -16.89 -6.81
C ALA A 111 -8.19 -16.71 -5.55
N LEU A 112 -9.11 -17.66 -5.34
CA LEU A 112 -9.98 -17.66 -4.15
C LEU A 112 -9.18 -17.75 -2.85
N GLU A 113 -8.26 -18.70 -2.74
CA GLU A 113 -7.44 -18.92 -1.54
C GLU A 113 -6.50 -17.73 -1.26
N ASN A 114 -5.94 -17.09 -2.30
CA ASN A 114 -5.17 -15.86 -2.13
C ASN A 114 -5.99 -14.73 -1.50
N VAL A 115 -7.27 -14.60 -1.88
CA VAL A 115 -8.16 -13.55 -1.34
C VAL A 115 -8.73 -13.96 0.01
N MET A 116 -8.94 -15.25 0.28
CA MET A 116 -9.39 -15.76 1.58
C MET A 116 -8.35 -15.56 2.69
N LEU A 117 -7.06 -15.69 2.36
CA LEU A 117 -5.98 -15.76 3.33
C LEU A 117 -6.00 -14.64 4.40
N PRO A 118 -6.12 -13.34 4.05
CA PRO A 118 -6.18 -12.29 5.07
C PRO A 118 -7.38 -12.45 6.03
N LEU A 119 -8.52 -12.92 5.53
CA LEU A 119 -9.70 -13.17 6.35
C LEU A 119 -9.52 -14.37 7.29
N GLU A 120 -8.90 -15.44 6.80
CA GLU A 120 -8.59 -16.64 7.61
C GLU A 120 -7.61 -16.28 8.73
N LEU A 121 -6.61 -15.44 8.46
CA LEU A 121 -5.68 -14.95 9.48
C LEU A 121 -6.37 -14.10 10.56
N THR A 122 -7.53 -13.49 10.26
CA THR A 122 -8.34 -12.79 11.27
C THR A 122 -9.38 -13.69 11.94
N GLY A 123 -9.50 -14.96 11.53
CA GLY A 123 -10.47 -15.90 12.05
C GLY A 123 -11.90 -15.66 11.55
N ASP A 124 -12.07 -15.00 10.41
CA ASP A 124 -13.40 -14.72 9.84
C ASP A 124 -14.05 -16.01 9.32
N SER A 125 -15.14 -16.44 9.95
CA SER A 125 -15.89 -17.64 9.57
C SER A 125 -16.54 -17.55 8.17
N ASN A 126 -16.69 -16.35 7.63
CA ASN A 126 -17.26 -16.10 6.31
C ASN A 126 -16.19 -15.81 5.23
N ALA A 127 -14.92 -16.16 5.49
CA ALA A 127 -13.79 -15.86 4.62
C ALA A 127 -14.05 -16.23 3.14
N ARG A 128 -14.56 -17.45 2.91
CA ARG A 128 -14.87 -17.93 1.56
C ARG A 128 -15.93 -17.07 0.87
N LEU A 129 -17.05 -16.81 1.52
CA LEU A 129 -18.14 -16.03 0.95
C LEU A 129 -17.69 -14.60 0.61
N LYS A 130 -16.98 -13.95 1.52
CA LYS A 130 -16.45 -12.59 1.30
C LYS A 130 -15.45 -12.55 0.15
N ALA A 131 -14.59 -13.55 0.06
CA ALA A 131 -13.61 -13.65 -1.03
C ALA A 131 -14.28 -13.88 -2.40
N GLU A 132 -15.30 -14.77 -2.47
CA GLU A 132 -16.08 -15.00 -3.70
C GLU A 132 -16.80 -13.72 -4.16
N VAL A 133 -17.44 -12.99 -3.24
CA VAL A 133 -18.07 -11.69 -3.51
C VAL A 133 -17.04 -10.67 -4.02
N MET A 134 -15.89 -10.56 -3.37
CA MET A 134 -14.85 -9.61 -3.76
C MET A 134 -14.25 -9.96 -5.13
N LEU A 135 -13.99 -11.26 -5.41
CA LEU A 135 -13.55 -11.71 -6.74
C LEU A 135 -14.61 -11.44 -7.82
N GLY A 136 -15.88 -11.55 -7.49
CA GLY A 136 -16.98 -11.14 -8.37
C GLY A 136 -16.92 -9.64 -8.69
N ARG A 137 -16.67 -8.78 -7.70
CA ARG A 137 -16.55 -7.32 -7.88
C ARG A 137 -15.39 -6.92 -8.79
N VAL A 138 -14.29 -7.66 -8.74
CA VAL A 138 -13.14 -7.42 -9.64
C VAL A 138 -13.24 -8.17 -10.98
N GLY A 139 -14.42 -8.76 -11.29
CA GLY A 139 -14.70 -9.43 -12.58
C GLY A 139 -14.03 -10.79 -12.75
N LEU A 140 -13.80 -11.53 -11.65
CA LEU A 140 -13.09 -12.80 -11.65
C LEU A 140 -13.93 -13.99 -11.14
N SER A 141 -15.27 -13.92 -11.19
CA SER A 141 -16.17 -15.02 -10.77
C SER A 141 -15.90 -16.35 -11.48
N SER A 142 -15.43 -16.31 -12.73
CA SER A 142 -15.09 -17.53 -13.52
C SER A 142 -13.65 -18.03 -13.26
N ARG A 143 -12.87 -17.34 -12.41
CA ARG A 143 -11.44 -17.60 -12.18
C ARG A 143 -11.11 -18.08 -10.77
N LEU A 144 -12.10 -18.32 -9.92
CA LEU A 144 -11.93 -18.64 -8.48
C LEU A 144 -10.88 -19.74 -8.22
N ASN A 145 -10.91 -20.80 -9.00
CA ASN A 145 -10.08 -21.99 -8.84
C ASN A 145 -8.79 -21.96 -9.69
N HIS A 146 -8.48 -20.83 -10.35
CA HIS A 146 -7.27 -20.72 -11.15
C HIS A 146 -6.09 -20.36 -10.26
N TYR A 147 -4.95 -21.01 -10.49
CA TYR A 147 -3.67 -20.64 -9.89
C TYR A 147 -3.07 -19.44 -10.63
N PRO A 148 -2.22 -18.60 -9.96
CA PRO A 148 -1.64 -17.41 -10.57
C PRO A 148 -1.00 -17.63 -11.94
N LYS A 149 -0.31 -18.75 -12.15
CA LYS A 149 0.35 -19.10 -13.42
C LYS A 149 -0.61 -19.25 -14.63
N PHE A 150 -1.91 -19.40 -14.36
CA PHE A 150 -2.94 -19.53 -15.40
C PHE A 150 -3.76 -18.24 -15.57
N LEU A 151 -3.39 -17.17 -14.87
CA LEU A 151 -4.01 -15.86 -14.93
C LEU A 151 -3.13 -14.90 -15.73
N SER A 152 -3.76 -14.04 -16.55
CA SER A 152 -3.05 -12.91 -17.16
C SER A 152 -2.53 -11.93 -16.10
N GLY A 153 -1.59 -11.04 -16.45
CA GLY A 153 -1.08 -10.03 -15.53
C GLY A 153 -2.18 -9.15 -14.93
N GLY A 154 -3.13 -8.70 -15.77
CA GLY A 154 -4.27 -7.92 -15.30
C GLY A 154 -5.23 -8.72 -14.40
N GLU A 155 -5.44 -10.02 -14.66
CA GLU A 155 -6.21 -10.89 -13.75
C GLU A 155 -5.48 -11.07 -12.42
N GLN A 156 -4.17 -11.29 -12.44
CA GLN A 156 -3.36 -11.41 -11.21
C GLN A 156 -3.42 -10.12 -10.38
N GLN A 157 -3.33 -8.95 -11.02
CA GLN A 157 -3.44 -7.67 -10.31
C GLN A 157 -4.84 -7.46 -9.73
N ARG A 158 -5.91 -7.87 -10.43
CA ARG A 158 -7.26 -7.84 -9.86
C ARG A 158 -7.42 -8.80 -8.68
N VAL A 159 -6.77 -9.96 -8.68
CA VAL A 159 -6.71 -10.84 -7.48
C VAL A 159 -5.96 -10.14 -6.34
N ALA A 160 -4.84 -9.46 -6.63
CA ALA A 160 -4.09 -8.70 -5.62
C ALA A 160 -4.91 -7.54 -5.04
N LEU A 161 -5.68 -6.81 -5.88
CA LEU A 161 -6.64 -5.81 -5.42
C LEU A 161 -7.71 -6.44 -4.51
N ALA A 162 -8.34 -7.53 -4.97
CA ALA A 162 -9.35 -8.22 -4.17
C ALA A 162 -8.80 -8.64 -2.81
N ARG A 163 -7.58 -9.18 -2.75
CA ARG A 163 -6.89 -9.55 -1.50
C ARG A 163 -6.66 -8.35 -0.59
N ALA A 164 -6.26 -7.21 -1.17
CA ALA A 164 -5.99 -6.00 -0.40
C ALA A 164 -7.26 -5.36 0.19
N PHE A 165 -8.40 -5.46 -0.52
CA PHE A 165 -9.66 -4.82 -0.12
C PHE A 165 -10.62 -5.73 0.65
N VAL A 166 -10.41 -7.06 0.67
CA VAL A 166 -11.38 -8.01 1.24
C VAL A 166 -11.59 -7.86 2.75
N THR A 167 -10.58 -7.38 3.47
CA THR A 167 -10.64 -7.07 4.91
C THR A 167 -11.18 -5.68 5.20
N GLU A 168 -11.51 -4.89 4.18
CA GLU A 168 -11.98 -3.51 4.30
C GLU A 168 -11.03 -2.61 5.12
N PRO A 169 -9.72 -2.59 4.77
CA PRO A 169 -8.73 -1.91 5.58
C PRO A 169 -8.94 -0.39 5.59
N PRO A 170 -8.72 0.30 6.73
CA PRO A 170 -8.79 1.77 6.79
C PRO A 170 -7.65 2.45 6.02
N LEU A 171 -6.56 1.74 5.73
CA LEU A 171 -5.39 2.25 5.00
C LEU A 171 -4.96 1.27 3.91
N LEU A 172 -4.85 1.77 2.68
CA LEU A 172 -4.31 1.05 1.54
C LEU A 172 -2.96 1.64 1.13
N LEU A 173 -1.96 0.79 1.00
CA LEU A 173 -0.65 1.12 0.46
C LEU A 173 -0.48 0.44 -0.90
N ALA A 174 -0.12 1.19 -1.94
CA ALA A 174 0.05 0.67 -3.29
C ALA A 174 1.40 1.09 -3.87
N ASP A 175 2.21 0.13 -4.29
CA ASP A 175 3.52 0.35 -4.91
C ASP A 175 3.46 0.03 -6.39
N GLU A 176 3.44 1.06 -7.23
CA GLU A 176 3.39 0.98 -8.70
C GLU A 176 2.41 -0.09 -9.23
N PRO A 177 1.12 -0.05 -8.85
CA PRO A 177 0.18 -1.15 -9.07
C PRO A 177 -0.06 -1.54 -10.53
N THR A 178 0.44 -0.77 -11.48
CA THR A 178 0.32 -1.03 -12.93
C THR A 178 1.65 -1.17 -13.65
N GLY A 179 2.77 -1.08 -12.93
CA GLY A 179 4.10 -1.06 -13.53
C GLY A 179 4.49 -2.32 -14.34
N SER A 180 3.74 -3.43 -14.18
CA SER A 180 3.94 -4.69 -14.90
C SER A 180 2.86 -4.97 -15.96
N LEU A 181 1.99 -4.00 -16.28
CA LEU A 181 0.84 -4.16 -17.17
C LEU A 181 0.97 -3.28 -18.42
N ASP A 182 0.29 -3.69 -19.50
CA ASP A 182 0.08 -2.81 -20.64
C ASP A 182 -0.85 -1.64 -20.26
N ALA A 183 -0.79 -0.56 -21.06
CA ALA A 183 -1.48 0.69 -20.73
C ALA A 183 -3.01 0.53 -20.57
N ALA A 184 -3.67 -0.26 -21.43
CA ALA A 184 -5.12 -0.42 -21.37
C ALA A 184 -5.55 -1.24 -20.15
N THR A 185 -4.85 -2.34 -19.87
CA THR A 185 -5.07 -3.17 -18.68
C THR A 185 -4.75 -2.39 -17.41
N GLY A 186 -3.66 -1.62 -17.41
CA GLY A 186 -3.27 -0.76 -16.30
C GLY A 186 -4.34 0.27 -15.95
N GLU A 187 -4.89 0.97 -16.95
CA GLU A 187 -5.95 1.96 -16.73
C GLU A 187 -7.20 1.32 -16.10
N ALA A 188 -7.63 0.16 -16.58
CA ALA A 188 -8.78 -0.54 -16.01
C ALA A 188 -8.55 -0.97 -14.55
N VAL A 189 -7.33 -1.41 -14.20
CA VAL A 189 -6.93 -1.78 -12.84
C VAL A 189 -6.91 -0.57 -11.91
N ILE A 190 -6.35 0.55 -12.36
CA ILE A 190 -6.31 1.81 -11.59
C ILE A 190 -7.72 2.35 -11.35
N GLN A 191 -8.56 2.36 -12.38
CA GLN A 191 -9.94 2.79 -12.24
C GLN A 191 -10.66 1.96 -11.16
N LEU A 192 -10.57 0.63 -11.24
CA LEU A 192 -11.14 -0.29 -10.27
C LEU A 192 -10.60 -0.04 -8.84
N MET A 193 -9.30 0.19 -8.68
CA MET A 193 -8.68 0.49 -7.39
C MET A 193 -9.27 1.77 -6.77
N PHE A 194 -9.39 2.86 -7.54
CA PHE A 194 -9.97 4.10 -7.06
C PHE A 194 -11.48 3.98 -6.78
N GLU A 195 -12.21 3.19 -7.55
CA GLU A 195 -13.64 2.89 -7.30
C GLU A 195 -13.81 2.18 -5.95
N LEU A 196 -13.06 1.08 -5.74
CA LEU A 196 -13.08 0.32 -4.48
C LEU A 196 -12.67 1.19 -3.29
N ASN A 197 -11.62 2.01 -3.45
CA ASN A 197 -11.15 2.91 -2.39
C ASN A 197 -12.20 3.96 -2.02
N ARG A 198 -12.83 4.60 -3.01
CA ARG A 198 -13.87 5.61 -2.78
C ARG A 198 -15.10 5.04 -2.09
N GLU A 199 -15.54 3.83 -2.47
CA GLU A 199 -16.69 3.18 -1.83
C GLU A 199 -16.45 2.86 -0.36
N ARG A 200 -15.20 2.53 0.00
CA ARG A 200 -14.81 2.19 1.37
C ARG A 200 -14.42 3.40 2.21
N GLY A 201 -14.06 4.51 1.56
CA GLY A 201 -13.53 5.69 2.25
C GLY A 201 -12.17 5.44 2.92
N SER A 202 -11.39 4.48 2.41
CA SER A 202 -10.08 4.17 2.96
C SER A 202 -9.08 5.27 2.60
N THR A 203 -8.11 5.51 3.47
CA THR A 203 -6.92 6.31 3.16
C THR A 203 -6.06 5.56 2.16
N LEU A 204 -5.58 6.21 1.11
CA LEU A 204 -4.73 5.61 0.09
C LEU A 204 -3.38 6.32 0.02
N VAL A 205 -2.28 5.56 0.10
CA VAL A 205 -0.94 6.03 -0.28
C VAL A 205 -0.49 5.25 -1.49
N LEU A 206 -0.28 5.95 -2.60
CA LEU A 206 0.04 5.37 -3.91
C LEU A 206 1.42 5.86 -4.37
N VAL A 207 2.35 4.94 -4.53
CA VAL A 207 3.61 5.20 -5.23
C VAL A 207 3.39 5.02 -6.73
N THR A 208 3.75 6.01 -7.51
CA THR A 208 3.70 5.94 -8.98
C THR A 208 4.71 6.89 -9.61
N HIS A 209 5.19 6.55 -10.80
CA HIS A 209 5.95 7.45 -11.67
C HIS A 209 5.08 8.05 -12.79
N ASP A 210 3.81 7.64 -12.90
CA ASP A 210 2.86 8.14 -13.89
C ASP A 210 2.13 9.39 -13.36
N PRO A 211 2.34 10.58 -14.00
CA PRO A 211 1.68 11.81 -13.58
C PRO A 211 0.15 11.77 -13.72
N SER A 212 -0.38 11.00 -14.67
CA SER A 212 -1.83 10.88 -14.90
C SER A 212 -2.52 10.14 -13.75
N ILE A 213 -1.86 9.12 -13.21
CA ILE A 213 -2.31 8.38 -12.04
C ILE A 213 -2.17 9.26 -10.78
N ALA A 214 -1.03 9.95 -10.61
CA ALA A 214 -0.80 10.83 -9.48
C ALA A 214 -1.85 11.96 -9.40
N ALA A 215 -2.25 12.52 -10.55
CA ALA A 215 -3.28 13.57 -10.64
C ALA A 215 -4.69 13.12 -10.18
N ARG A 216 -4.93 11.81 -10.04
CA ARG A 216 -6.20 11.26 -9.51
C ARG A 216 -6.25 11.25 -7.98
N CYS A 217 -5.10 11.44 -7.32
CA CYS A 217 -5.02 11.57 -5.87
C CYS A 217 -5.33 13.00 -5.43
N SER A 218 -5.83 13.17 -4.22
CA SER A 218 -6.18 14.48 -3.66
C SER A 218 -4.95 15.35 -3.37
N ARG A 219 -3.78 14.71 -3.16
CA ARG A 219 -2.49 15.38 -2.93
C ARG A 219 -1.33 14.54 -3.49
N THR A 220 -0.28 15.24 -3.90
CA THR A 220 0.97 14.63 -4.37
C THR A 220 2.14 15.18 -3.56
N ILE A 221 3.07 14.29 -3.19
CA ILE A 221 4.39 14.64 -2.66
C ILE A 221 5.48 14.06 -3.57
N THR A 222 6.61 14.74 -3.64
CA THR A 222 7.73 14.31 -4.47
C THR A 222 8.90 13.88 -3.59
N ILE A 223 9.46 12.70 -3.86
CA ILE A 223 10.70 12.23 -3.25
C ILE A 223 11.81 12.31 -4.30
N ALA A 224 12.84 13.11 -4.04
CA ALA A 224 14.03 13.23 -4.87
C ALA A 224 15.28 13.00 -4.02
N ALA A 225 16.13 12.05 -4.45
CA ALA A 225 17.35 11.67 -3.72
C ALA A 225 17.09 11.44 -2.21
N GLY A 226 16.03 10.73 -1.87
CA GLY A 226 15.66 10.40 -0.48
C GLY A 226 15.08 11.56 0.35
N ARG A 227 14.80 12.72 -0.25
CA ARG A 227 14.27 13.91 0.42
C ARG A 227 12.88 14.26 -0.10
N LEU A 228 12.04 14.78 0.81
CA LEU A 228 10.78 15.40 0.39
C LEU A 228 11.09 16.72 -0.30
N VAL A 229 10.56 16.89 -1.53
CA VAL A 229 10.60 18.15 -2.28
C VAL A 229 9.19 18.74 -2.25
N LEU A 230 9.07 19.98 -1.82
CA LEU A 230 7.82 20.74 -1.74
C LEU A 230 7.52 21.43 -3.06
#